data_72d09aba46c6b9cbb68c394c18c473ae
#
_entry.id   72d09aba46c6b9cbb68c394c18c473ae
#
_cell.length_a   1.000
_cell.length_b   1.000
_cell.length_c   1.000
_cell.angle_alpha   90.00
_cell.angle_beta   90.00
_cell.angle_gamma   90.00
#
_symmetry.space_group_name_H-M   'P 1'
#
loop_
_entity.id
_entity.type
_entity.pdbx_description
1 polymer ?
#
loop_
_entity_poly.entity_id
_entity_poly.type
_entity_poly.pdbx_seq_one_letter_code
_entity_poly.pdbx_strand_id
1 'polypeptide(L)'
;MTHLAVSIMVHDLAQASSAAIRAAEQGADLVEFRIDRFTQDADALIKLIENSPLPCIVTCRPQWEGGDYDGEEQSRIALLAQLHQGLRQPAYIDFELAAYQQSDQARRKINQAVDHPGQVGTTTTGLILSSHDMDGRPVDLYQCIEAMAATRACRVS
;
A
#
# COMPACT_ATOMS: atom_id res chain seq x y z
N MET A 1 -9.32 16.99 -6.92
CA MET A 1 -10.17 15.88 -7.41
C MET A 1 -10.19 14.83 -6.33
N THR A 2 -11.35 14.28 -5.98
CA THR A 2 -11.47 13.22 -4.95
C THR A 2 -11.61 11.88 -5.66
N HIS A 3 -10.84 10.90 -5.24
CA HIS A 3 -10.92 9.53 -5.78
C HIS A 3 -11.72 8.63 -4.85
N LEU A 4 -12.53 7.76 -5.44
CA LEU A 4 -13.22 6.69 -4.74
C LEU A 4 -12.35 5.42 -4.77
N ALA A 5 -11.85 5.01 -3.62
CA ALA A 5 -11.09 3.77 -3.46
C ALA A 5 -11.95 2.69 -2.78
N VAL A 6 -11.91 1.45 -3.31
CA VAL A 6 -12.59 0.29 -2.73
C VAL A 6 -11.55 -0.66 -2.14
N SER A 7 -11.66 -0.91 -0.83
CA SER A 7 -10.76 -1.83 -0.12
C SER A 7 -11.20 -3.28 -0.29
N ILE A 8 -10.24 -4.15 -0.64
CA ILE A 8 -10.44 -5.58 -0.92
C ILE A 8 -9.43 -6.37 -0.08
N MET A 9 -9.93 -7.15 0.90
CA MET A 9 -9.08 -8.07 1.64
C MET A 9 -8.71 -9.27 0.76
N VAL A 10 -7.42 -9.48 0.55
CA VAL A 10 -6.92 -10.57 -0.29
C VAL A 10 -6.74 -11.83 0.55
N HIS A 11 -7.66 -12.76 0.42
CA HIS A 11 -7.57 -14.13 0.94
C HIS A 11 -7.32 -15.12 -0.18
N ASP A 12 -7.89 -14.83 -1.34
CA ASP A 12 -7.81 -15.61 -2.57
C ASP A 12 -7.68 -14.66 -3.77
N LEU A 13 -6.77 -14.96 -4.67
CA LEU A 13 -6.44 -14.08 -5.80
C LEU A 13 -7.57 -13.98 -6.82
N ALA A 14 -8.29 -15.07 -7.09
CA ALA A 14 -9.38 -15.07 -8.06
C ALA A 14 -10.57 -14.25 -7.53
N GLN A 15 -10.85 -14.36 -6.23
CA GLN A 15 -11.88 -13.56 -5.58
C GLN A 15 -11.49 -12.07 -5.55
N ALA A 16 -10.23 -11.75 -5.22
CA ALA A 16 -9.74 -10.38 -5.22
C ALA A 16 -9.79 -9.75 -6.61
N SER A 17 -9.39 -10.48 -7.65
CA SER A 17 -9.48 -10.03 -9.04
C SER A 17 -10.94 -9.77 -9.46
N SER A 18 -11.84 -10.69 -9.13
CA SER A 18 -13.28 -10.53 -9.42
C SER A 18 -13.89 -9.33 -8.68
N ALA A 19 -13.46 -9.08 -7.43
CA ALA A 19 -13.91 -7.94 -6.65
C ALA A 19 -13.41 -6.62 -7.27
N ALA A 20 -12.15 -6.58 -7.74
CA ALA A 20 -11.59 -5.41 -8.42
C ALA A 20 -12.34 -5.07 -9.72
N ILE A 21 -12.72 -6.10 -10.51
CA ILE A 21 -13.53 -5.91 -11.72
C ILE A 21 -14.89 -5.30 -11.35
N ARG A 22 -15.57 -5.84 -10.33
CA ARG A 22 -16.88 -5.28 -9.89
C ARG A 22 -16.74 -3.86 -9.37
N ALA A 23 -15.66 -3.55 -8.65
CA ALA A 23 -15.41 -2.17 -8.19
C ALA A 23 -15.27 -1.20 -9.37
N ALA A 24 -14.55 -1.59 -10.41
CA ALA A 24 -14.41 -0.80 -11.63
C ALA A 24 -15.76 -0.59 -12.35
N GLU A 25 -16.56 -1.63 -12.48
CA GLU A 25 -17.90 -1.56 -13.08
C GLU A 25 -18.86 -0.65 -12.31
N GLN A 26 -18.64 -0.53 -10.98
CA GLN A 26 -19.45 0.33 -10.10
C GLN A 26 -18.91 1.76 -9.98
N GLY A 27 -17.84 2.10 -10.72
CA GLY A 27 -17.33 3.46 -10.81
C GLY A 27 -16.29 3.83 -9.76
N ALA A 28 -15.59 2.86 -9.18
CA ALA A 28 -14.41 3.16 -8.35
C ALA A 28 -13.26 3.70 -9.24
N ASP A 29 -12.47 4.61 -8.66
CA ASP A 29 -11.26 5.16 -9.31
C ASP A 29 -10.02 4.32 -8.99
N LEU A 30 -10.00 3.70 -7.81
CA LEU A 30 -8.89 2.92 -7.27
C LEU A 30 -9.42 1.68 -6.55
N VAL A 31 -8.58 0.66 -6.45
CA VAL A 31 -8.76 -0.44 -5.49
C VAL A 31 -7.61 -0.45 -4.50
N GLU A 32 -7.90 -0.77 -3.26
CA GLU A 32 -6.89 -1.08 -2.26
C GLU A 32 -6.85 -2.59 -2.04
N PHE A 33 -5.72 -3.22 -2.32
CA PHE A 33 -5.48 -4.62 -1.98
C PHE A 33 -4.88 -4.72 -0.58
N ARG A 34 -5.67 -5.18 0.38
CA ARG A 34 -5.24 -5.53 1.75
C ARG A 34 -4.66 -6.93 1.73
N ILE A 35 -3.33 -7.01 1.74
CA ILE A 35 -2.59 -8.27 1.62
C ILE A 35 -2.15 -8.85 2.96
N ASP A 36 -2.70 -8.37 4.06
CA ASP A 36 -2.33 -8.72 5.43
C ASP A 36 -2.26 -10.24 5.67
N ARG A 37 -3.17 -11.00 5.02
CA ARG A 37 -3.29 -12.46 5.15
C ARG A 37 -2.77 -13.24 3.95
N PHE A 38 -2.24 -12.55 2.95
CA PHE A 38 -1.71 -13.16 1.72
C PHE A 38 -0.30 -12.64 1.45
N THR A 39 0.69 -13.16 2.19
CA THR A 39 2.07 -12.64 2.16
C THR A 39 3.11 -13.66 1.66
N GLN A 40 2.67 -14.88 1.32
CA GLN A 40 3.56 -15.99 1.02
C GLN A 40 4.05 -16.03 -0.44
N ASP A 41 3.36 -15.32 -1.35
CA ASP A 41 3.61 -15.42 -2.79
C ASP A 41 3.64 -14.02 -3.43
N ALA A 42 4.83 -13.44 -3.48
CA ALA A 42 5.06 -12.12 -4.06
C ALA A 42 4.77 -12.10 -5.58
N ASP A 43 5.10 -13.18 -6.30
CA ASP A 43 4.88 -13.27 -7.74
C ASP A 43 3.38 -13.30 -8.08
N ALA A 44 2.60 -13.98 -7.25
CA ALA A 44 1.16 -14.01 -7.40
C ALA A 44 0.51 -12.63 -7.11
N LEU A 45 1.03 -11.89 -6.12
CA LEU A 45 0.60 -10.52 -5.84
C LEU A 45 0.99 -9.57 -6.98
N ILE A 46 2.18 -9.70 -7.53
CA ILE A 46 2.61 -8.92 -8.71
C ILE A 46 1.63 -9.15 -9.87
N LYS A 47 1.26 -10.40 -10.15
CA LYS A 47 0.27 -10.72 -11.19
C LYS A 47 -1.12 -10.14 -10.90
N LEU A 48 -1.56 -10.13 -9.64
CA LEU A 48 -2.82 -9.49 -9.24
C LEU A 48 -2.78 -7.98 -9.55
N ILE A 49 -1.68 -7.31 -9.22
CA ILE A 49 -1.47 -5.89 -9.48
C ILE A 49 -1.46 -5.60 -10.99
N GLU A 50 -0.71 -6.40 -11.77
CA GLU A 50 -0.60 -6.26 -13.22
C GLU A 50 -1.95 -6.40 -13.94
N ASN A 51 -2.78 -7.33 -13.47
CA ASN A 51 -4.10 -7.61 -14.06
C ASN A 51 -5.25 -6.78 -13.44
N SER A 52 -4.95 -5.89 -12.51
CA SER A 52 -5.99 -5.04 -11.92
C SER A 52 -6.59 -4.10 -12.96
N PRO A 53 -7.94 -4.01 -13.07
CA PRO A 53 -8.59 -3.10 -14.01
C PRO A 53 -8.41 -1.63 -13.63
N LEU A 54 -8.12 -1.35 -12.37
CA LEU A 54 -7.90 0.00 -11.82
C LEU A 54 -6.48 0.17 -11.30
N PRO A 55 -5.97 1.41 -11.18
CA PRO A 55 -4.80 1.67 -10.37
C PRO A 55 -5.03 1.16 -8.94
N CYS A 56 -4.00 0.60 -8.30
CA CYS A 56 -4.18 0.00 -6.99
C CYS A 56 -3.26 0.59 -5.92
N ILE A 57 -3.77 0.62 -4.70
CA ILE A 57 -3.01 0.80 -3.47
C ILE A 57 -2.71 -0.61 -2.96
N VAL A 58 -1.50 -0.86 -2.47
CA VAL A 58 -1.19 -2.10 -1.77
C VAL A 58 -0.87 -1.80 -0.32
N THR A 59 -1.61 -2.45 0.57
CA THR A 59 -1.52 -2.28 2.02
C THR A 59 -1.30 -3.64 2.68
N CYS A 60 -0.26 -3.76 3.50
CA CYS A 60 -0.04 -4.89 4.41
C CYS A 60 -0.06 -4.35 5.84
N ARG A 61 -1.26 -4.28 6.45
CA ARG A 61 -1.48 -3.64 7.74
C ARG A 61 -1.11 -4.57 8.89
N PRO A 62 -0.17 -4.16 9.77
CA PRO A 62 0.19 -4.95 10.93
C PRO A 62 -0.86 -4.87 12.03
N GLN A 63 -0.89 -5.88 12.92
CA GLN A 63 -1.85 -5.96 14.03
C GLN A 63 -1.77 -4.76 14.97
N TRP A 64 -0.58 -4.20 15.19
CA TRP A 64 -0.40 -3.05 16.08
C TRP A 64 -1.00 -1.74 15.54
N GLU A 65 -1.43 -1.69 14.27
CA GLU A 65 -2.27 -0.64 13.68
C GLU A 65 -3.64 -1.15 13.20
N GLY A 66 -4.17 -2.18 13.85
CA GLY A 66 -5.53 -2.68 13.62
C GLY A 66 -5.69 -3.52 12.36
N GLY A 67 -4.59 -4.02 11.77
CA GLY A 67 -4.61 -4.96 10.66
C GLY A 67 -4.59 -6.42 11.09
N ASP A 68 -4.40 -7.30 10.12
CA ASP A 68 -4.37 -8.75 10.32
C ASP A 68 -2.96 -9.37 10.13
N TYR A 69 -1.95 -8.58 9.74
CA TYR A 69 -0.61 -9.11 9.58
C TYR A 69 0.08 -9.32 10.93
N ASP A 70 0.45 -10.57 11.23
CA ASP A 70 1.10 -11.02 12.47
C ASP A 70 2.53 -11.55 12.28
N GLY A 71 3.08 -11.41 11.05
CA GLY A 71 4.43 -11.88 10.72
C GLY A 71 5.53 -10.89 11.10
N GLU A 72 6.77 -11.28 10.76
CA GLU A 72 7.95 -10.48 11.01
C GLU A 72 7.96 -9.18 10.18
N GLU A 73 8.24 -8.05 10.80
CA GLU A 73 8.27 -6.74 10.16
C GLU A 73 9.25 -6.67 8.98
N GLN A 74 10.40 -7.32 9.09
CA GLN A 74 11.37 -7.36 7.99
C GLN A 74 10.86 -8.11 6.76
N SER A 75 10.07 -9.17 6.97
CA SER A 75 9.43 -9.93 5.90
C SER A 75 8.37 -9.10 5.19
N ARG A 76 7.56 -8.36 5.95
CA ARG A 76 6.56 -7.43 5.43
C ARG A 76 7.20 -6.34 4.56
N ILE A 77 8.26 -5.70 5.05
CA ILE A 77 9.00 -4.67 4.31
C ILE A 77 9.64 -5.25 3.04
N ALA A 78 10.21 -6.46 3.13
CA ALA A 78 10.82 -7.12 1.98
C ALA A 78 9.75 -7.44 0.90
N LEU A 79 8.57 -7.90 1.31
CA LEU A 79 7.45 -8.15 0.41
C LEU A 79 7.02 -6.87 -0.31
N LEU A 80 6.69 -5.81 0.43
CA LEU A 80 6.28 -4.53 -0.15
C LEU A 80 7.33 -3.96 -1.09
N ALA A 81 8.61 -4.09 -0.73
CA ALA A 81 9.72 -3.64 -1.55
C ALA A 81 9.91 -4.41 -2.87
N GLN A 82 9.34 -5.61 -3.00
CA GLN A 82 9.42 -6.41 -4.24
C GLN A 82 8.31 -6.10 -5.24
N LEU A 83 7.21 -5.51 -4.81
CA LEU A 83 6.02 -5.32 -5.66
C LEU A 83 6.25 -4.38 -6.86
N HIS A 84 7.35 -3.63 -6.87
CA HIS A 84 7.74 -2.80 -8.02
C HIS A 84 8.36 -3.60 -9.18
N GLN A 85 8.66 -4.90 -9.00
CA GLN A 85 9.35 -5.71 -9.99
C GLN A 85 8.45 -6.16 -11.16
N GLY A 86 7.13 -5.99 -11.03
CA GLY A 86 6.18 -6.28 -12.11
C GLY A 86 6.26 -5.29 -13.28
N LEU A 87 5.69 -5.68 -14.41
CA LEU A 87 5.56 -4.82 -15.61
C LEU A 87 4.67 -3.61 -15.32
N ARG A 88 3.64 -3.78 -14.49
CA ARG A 88 2.79 -2.72 -13.96
C ARG A 88 2.98 -2.65 -12.46
N GLN A 89 3.39 -1.49 -11.98
CA GLN A 89 3.59 -1.23 -10.57
C GLN A 89 2.28 -0.82 -9.88
N PRO A 90 2.15 -1.00 -8.56
CA PRO A 90 1.06 -0.40 -7.81
C PRO A 90 1.12 1.13 -7.94
N ALA A 91 -0.04 1.78 -7.99
CA ALA A 91 -0.10 3.24 -7.98
C ALA A 91 0.43 3.81 -6.65
N TYR A 92 0.13 3.11 -5.55
CA TYR A 92 0.60 3.49 -4.22
C TYR A 92 0.95 2.25 -3.39
N ILE A 93 1.95 2.41 -2.51
CA ILE A 93 2.22 1.53 -1.38
C ILE A 93 1.84 2.30 -0.12
N ASP A 94 1.01 1.70 0.72
CA ASP A 94 0.69 2.21 2.06
C ASP A 94 1.69 1.67 3.08
N PHE A 95 2.23 2.56 3.92
CA PHE A 95 3.15 2.20 4.97
C PHE A 95 2.96 3.10 6.20
N GLU A 96 3.03 2.52 7.39
CA GLU A 96 2.77 3.23 8.63
C GLU A 96 3.85 4.26 8.95
N LEU A 97 3.43 5.47 9.33
CA LEU A 97 4.34 6.56 9.70
C LEU A 97 5.30 6.13 10.82
N ALA A 98 4.79 5.45 11.84
CA ALA A 98 5.59 5.01 12.98
C ALA A 98 6.72 4.06 12.55
N ALA A 99 6.42 3.03 11.74
CA ALA A 99 7.43 2.11 11.22
C ALA A 99 8.44 2.82 10.30
N TYR A 100 7.96 3.75 9.49
CA TYR A 100 8.81 4.54 8.59
C TYR A 100 9.79 5.45 9.34
N GLN A 101 9.38 6.03 10.47
CA GLN A 101 10.23 6.90 11.28
C GLN A 101 11.19 6.13 12.19
N GLN A 102 10.76 4.99 12.72
CA GLN A 102 11.55 4.20 13.68
C GLN A 102 12.71 3.44 13.04
N SER A 103 12.61 3.09 11.75
CA SER A 103 13.59 2.23 11.08
C SER A 103 14.17 2.87 9.82
N ASP A 104 15.45 3.26 9.89
CA ASP A 104 16.19 3.73 8.71
C ASP A 104 16.27 2.67 7.60
N GLN A 105 16.31 1.40 7.97
CA GLN A 105 16.32 0.30 7.01
C GLN A 105 14.98 0.17 6.30
N ALA A 106 13.87 0.22 7.04
CA ALA A 106 12.52 0.22 6.48
C ALA A 106 12.34 1.39 5.50
N ARG A 107 12.68 2.60 5.97
CA ARG A 107 12.60 3.82 5.16
C ARG A 107 13.37 3.70 3.86
N ARG A 108 14.62 3.21 3.89
CA ARG A 108 15.43 3.04 2.68
C ARG A 108 14.80 2.05 1.71
N LYS A 109 14.36 0.87 2.18
CA LYS A 109 13.75 -0.16 1.33
C LYS A 109 12.45 0.32 0.69
N ILE A 110 11.57 0.95 1.46
CA ILE A 110 10.30 1.49 0.95
C ILE A 110 10.57 2.62 -0.05
N ASN A 111 11.50 3.55 0.25
CA ASN A 111 11.87 4.60 -0.70
C ASN A 111 12.43 4.06 -2.00
N GLN A 112 13.26 3.01 -1.95
CA GLN A 112 13.77 2.36 -3.17
C GLN A 112 12.62 1.78 -4.02
N ALA A 113 11.60 1.20 -3.40
CA ALA A 113 10.46 0.65 -4.11
C ALA A 113 9.58 1.74 -4.76
N VAL A 114 9.33 2.85 -4.05
CA VAL A 114 8.47 3.94 -4.56
C VAL A 114 9.20 4.92 -5.47
N ASP A 115 10.52 5.06 -5.34
CA ASP A 115 11.34 5.91 -6.22
C ASP A 115 11.87 5.16 -7.45
N HIS A 116 11.58 3.87 -7.54
CA HIS A 116 12.03 3.08 -8.68
C HIS A 116 11.42 3.63 -9.97
N PRO A 117 12.23 4.01 -10.96
CA PRO A 117 11.71 4.43 -12.25
C PRO A 117 10.94 3.27 -12.86
N GLY A 118 9.66 3.45 -13.08
CA GLY A 118 8.83 2.49 -13.81
C GLY A 118 9.42 2.21 -15.19
N GLN A 119 9.01 1.13 -15.83
CA GLN A 119 9.34 0.91 -17.24
C GLN A 119 8.81 2.07 -18.07
N VAL A 120 9.45 2.34 -19.23
CA VAL A 120 9.10 3.45 -20.11
C VAL A 120 7.59 3.51 -20.35
N GLY A 121 6.95 4.60 -19.89
CA GLY A 121 5.49 4.79 -20.01
C GLY A 121 4.66 4.42 -18.77
N THR A 122 5.28 3.96 -17.67
CA THR A 122 4.59 3.72 -16.41
C THR A 122 4.83 4.86 -15.42
N THR A 123 3.82 5.15 -14.58
CA THR A 123 3.95 6.11 -13.49
C THR A 123 4.75 5.49 -12.34
N THR A 124 5.56 6.29 -11.67
CA THR A 124 6.24 5.87 -10.44
C THR A 124 5.23 5.57 -9.34
N THR A 125 5.49 4.54 -8.53
CA THR A 125 4.68 4.23 -7.36
C THR A 125 4.73 5.38 -6.34
N GLY A 126 3.58 5.81 -5.84
CA GLY A 126 3.47 6.78 -4.75
C GLY A 126 3.57 6.11 -3.37
N LEU A 127 3.92 6.89 -2.34
CA LEU A 127 3.88 6.46 -0.95
C LEU A 127 2.70 7.10 -0.23
N ILE A 128 1.89 6.30 0.43
CA ILE A 128 0.93 6.75 1.43
C ILE A 128 1.54 6.47 2.80
N LEU A 129 1.69 7.52 3.61
CA LEU A 129 2.01 7.36 5.03
C LEU A 129 0.70 7.37 5.80
N SER A 130 0.47 6.35 6.61
CA SER A 130 -0.76 6.15 7.35
C SER A 130 -0.50 6.07 8.86
N SER A 131 -1.53 6.34 9.64
CA SER A 131 -1.55 6.16 11.09
C SER A 131 -2.98 5.87 11.53
N HIS A 132 -3.19 4.81 12.27
CA HIS A 132 -4.50 4.34 12.71
C HIS A 132 -4.55 4.29 14.23
N ASP A 133 -5.50 5.01 14.81
CA ASP A 133 -5.84 4.94 16.22
C ASP A 133 -7.22 4.28 16.32
N MET A 134 -7.26 3.09 16.91
CA MET A 134 -8.50 2.30 17.03
C MET A 134 -9.28 2.68 18.29
N ASP A 135 -8.69 3.44 19.22
CA ASP A 135 -9.32 3.85 20.47
C ASP A 135 -10.06 5.19 20.36
N GLY A 136 -9.89 5.92 19.26
CA GLY A 136 -10.59 7.16 19.02
C GLY A 136 -9.76 8.20 18.26
N ARG A 137 -10.05 9.48 18.51
CA ARG A 137 -9.27 10.56 17.90
C ARG A 137 -7.97 10.75 18.69
N PRO A 138 -6.79 10.60 18.05
CA PRO A 138 -5.52 10.79 18.71
C PRO A 138 -5.39 12.24 19.22
N VAL A 139 -4.86 12.41 20.42
CA VAL A 139 -4.66 13.74 21.05
C VAL A 139 -3.61 14.57 20.30
N ASP A 140 -2.72 13.89 19.56
CA ASP A 140 -1.60 14.46 18.80
C ASP A 140 -1.85 14.46 17.27
N LEU A 141 -3.10 14.40 16.83
CA LEU A 141 -3.49 14.33 15.40
C LEU A 141 -2.77 15.37 14.53
N TYR A 142 -2.68 16.62 14.99
CA TYR A 142 -2.01 17.67 14.22
C TYR A 142 -0.51 17.44 14.09
N GLN A 143 0.15 16.94 15.14
CA GLN A 143 1.57 16.59 15.13
C GLN A 143 1.82 15.42 14.18
N CYS A 144 0.92 14.44 14.16
CA CYS A 144 0.97 13.31 13.22
C CYS A 144 0.88 13.79 11.76
N ILE A 145 -0.07 14.68 11.44
CA ILE A 145 -0.22 15.27 10.10
C ILE A 145 1.02 16.09 9.71
N GLU A 146 1.55 16.91 10.61
CA GLU A 146 2.79 17.67 10.37
C GLU A 146 3.98 16.74 10.12
N ALA A 147 4.10 15.66 10.91
CA ALA A 147 5.14 14.66 10.73
C ALA A 147 5.05 13.95 9.37
N MET A 148 3.84 13.58 8.93
CA MET A 148 3.62 13.01 7.60
C MET A 148 4.05 13.97 6.50
N ALA A 149 3.64 15.24 6.59
CA ALA A 149 3.95 16.28 5.62
C ALA A 149 5.46 16.61 5.56
N ALA A 150 6.15 16.59 6.72
CA ALA A 150 7.58 16.87 6.83
C ALA A 150 8.47 15.70 6.41
N THR A 151 7.97 14.46 6.52
CA THR A 151 8.78 13.25 6.33
C THR A 151 9.11 13.00 4.87
N ARG A 152 8.13 13.20 3.99
CA ARG A 152 8.28 13.09 2.54
C ARG A 152 7.12 13.80 1.86
N ALA A 153 7.37 14.49 0.76
CA ALA A 153 6.31 15.00 -0.09
C ALA A 153 5.51 13.82 -0.66
N CYS A 154 4.49 13.38 0.08
CA CYS A 154 3.49 12.49 -0.48
C CYS A 154 2.82 13.24 -1.61
N ARG A 155 2.90 12.73 -2.84
CA ARG A 155 2.04 13.20 -3.90
C ARG A 155 0.63 12.69 -3.60
N VAL A 156 -0.09 13.42 -2.75
CA VAL A 156 -1.53 13.38 -2.75
C VAL A 156 -1.93 14.21 -3.96
N SER A 157 -2.04 13.56 -5.09
CA SER A 157 -2.58 14.18 -6.30
C SER A 157 -4.09 14.04 -6.33
#